data_3295cba3bfbcb92b37ca3909ceec3639
#
_entry.id   3295cba3bfbcb92b37ca3909ceec3639
#
_cell.length_a   1.000
_cell.length_b   1.000
_cell.length_c   1.000
_cell.angle_alpha   90.00
_cell.angle_beta   90.00
_cell.angle_gamma   90.00
#
_symmetry.space_group_name_H-M   'P 1'
#
loop_
_entity.id
_entity.type
_entity.pdbx_description
1 polymer ?
#
loop_
_entity_poly.entity_id
_entity_poly.type
_entity_poly.pdbx_seq_one_letter_code
_entity_poly.pdbx_strand_id
1 'polypeptide(L)'
;MTMIEPEVIEAARRVGAARELPPEVLLAVSLVETNAVAHARVGGRREPLIRFEGHYFDRRLDGEGRERARAAGLASPSAGAVANPASQAARWALLGRAAAIDTEAAYASVSWGLGQVMGAHWQRLGFASARALAAHARSGADGQLDLCARFLLAEDLADRLVAKDFAGFARRYNGSNYRANRYDEKIEAAWRRADALLDASPVAPGAALGRGARGQAVFDLQEALAEAGHGLSVDGVFGHGTEAALRAFQERRGLAPSGIADAATLAALDGGRAGSCG
;
A
#
# COMPACT_ATOMS: atom_id res chain seq x y z
N MET A 1 3.73 12.50 -0.88
CA MET A 1 3.33 11.07 -1.08
C MET A 1 4.60 10.23 -1.10
N THR A 2 4.63 9.09 -0.44
CA THR A 2 5.85 8.28 -0.29
C THR A 2 6.18 7.60 -1.61
N MET A 3 7.45 7.67 -2.05
CA MET A 3 7.95 6.89 -3.19
C MET A 3 7.76 5.40 -2.91
N ILE A 4 7.28 4.66 -3.91
CA ILE A 4 7.20 3.19 -3.81
C ILE A 4 8.62 2.64 -3.89
N GLU A 5 9.01 1.84 -2.91
CA GLU A 5 10.33 1.21 -2.93
C GLU A 5 10.43 0.28 -4.15
N PRO A 6 11.48 0.37 -4.98
CA PRO A 6 11.67 -0.50 -6.15
C PRO A 6 11.59 -1.99 -5.79
N GLU A 7 11.98 -2.34 -4.57
CA GLU A 7 11.85 -3.69 -4.01
C GLU A 7 10.41 -4.23 -4.09
N VAL A 8 9.39 -3.37 -3.87
CA VAL A 8 7.99 -3.79 -3.89
C VAL A 8 7.51 -4.07 -5.32
N ILE A 9 7.94 -3.26 -6.29
CA ILE A 9 7.61 -3.44 -7.71
C ILE A 9 8.20 -4.75 -8.22
N GLU A 10 9.47 -5.00 -7.93
CA GLU A 10 10.15 -6.22 -8.33
C GLU A 10 9.59 -7.47 -7.61
N ALA A 11 9.23 -7.35 -6.34
CA ALA A 11 8.55 -8.42 -5.62
C ALA A 11 7.17 -8.73 -6.25
N ALA A 12 6.41 -7.71 -6.69
CA ALA A 12 5.14 -7.91 -7.37
C ALA A 12 5.31 -8.69 -8.70
N ARG A 13 6.37 -8.39 -9.47
CA ARG A 13 6.70 -9.14 -10.68
C ARG A 13 7.03 -10.61 -10.38
N ARG A 14 7.91 -10.86 -9.39
CA ARG A 14 8.31 -12.23 -9.00
C ARG A 14 7.15 -13.05 -8.47
N VAL A 15 6.39 -12.49 -7.53
CA VAL A 15 5.25 -13.17 -6.92
C VAL A 15 4.12 -13.34 -7.93
N GLY A 16 3.86 -12.33 -8.76
CA GLY A 16 2.88 -12.41 -9.85
C GLY A 16 3.20 -13.59 -10.79
N ALA A 17 4.44 -13.69 -11.25
CA ALA A 17 4.89 -14.79 -12.09
C ALA A 17 4.76 -16.17 -11.38
N ALA A 18 5.12 -16.25 -10.09
CA ALA A 18 5.05 -17.50 -9.33
C ALA A 18 3.61 -17.95 -9.01
N ARG A 19 2.65 -17.03 -9.01
CA ARG A 19 1.23 -17.26 -8.71
C ARG A 19 0.31 -17.16 -9.92
N GLU A 20 0.88 -16.97 -11.11
CA GLU A 20 0.14 -16.81 -12.37
C GLU A 20 -0.87 -15.64 -12.31
N LEU A 21 -0.47 -14.56 -11.62
CA LEU A 21 -1.24 -13.33 -11.48
C LEU A 21 -0.53 -12.16 -12.17
N PRO A 22 -1.27 -11.27 -12.85
CA PRO A 22 -0.72 -9.98 -13.26
C PRO A 22 -0.18 -9.21 -12.06
N PRO A 23 1.06 -8.67 -12.10
CA PRO A 23 1.64 -7.95 -10.98
C PRO A 23 0.84 -6.70 -10.58
N GLU A 24 0.05 -6.13 -11.49
CA GLU A 24 -0.90 -5.03 -11.26
C GLU A 24 -1.90 -5.36 -10.16
N VAL A 25 -2.37 -6.62 -10.09
CA VAL A 25 -3.30 -7.11 -9.06
C VAL A 25 -2.70 -6.88 -7.66
N LEU A 26 -1.45 -7.27 -7.48
CA LEU A 26 -0.75 -7.20 -6.19
C LEU A 26 -0.41 -5.75 -5.83
N LEU A 27 0.08 -4.98 -6.80
CA LEU A 27 0.42 -3.58 -6.58
C LEU A 27 -0.80 -2.71 -6.33
N ALA A 28 -1.91 -2.91 -7.04
CA ALA A 28 -3.13 -2.14 -6.83
C ALA A 28 -3.68 -2.32 -5.42
N VAL A 29 -3.74 -3.56 -4.92
CA VAL A 29 -4.16 -3.83 -3.53
C VAL A 29 -3.19 -3.20 -2.54
N SER A 30 -1.88 -3.35 -2.74
CA SER A 30 -0.86 -2.77 -1.86
C SER A 30 -0.92 -1.24 -1.81
N LEU A 31 -1.20 -0.60 -2.95
CA LEU A 31 -1.38 0.85 -3.03
C LEU A 31 -2.58 1.34 -2.22
N VAL A 32 -3.70 0.61 -2.26
CA VAL A 32 -4.90 0.98 -1.49
C VAL A 32 -4.70 0.74 0.00
N GLU A 33 -4.12 -0.40 0.39
CA GLU A 33 -4.04 -0.83 1.79
C GLU A 33 -2.94 -0.12 2.58
N THR A 34 -1.78 0.11 1.95
CA THR A 34 -0.57 0.59 2.65
C THR A 34 0.18 1.67 1.89
N ASN A 35 -0.37 2.23 0.80
CA ASN A 35 0.38 3.05 -0.16
C ASN A 35 1.67 2.35 -0.67
N ALA A 36 1.63 1.02 -0.78
CA ALA A 36 2.75 0.16 -1.13
C ALA A 36 3.98 0.32 -0.20
N VAL A 37 3.78 0.73 1.05
CA VAL A 37 4.83 0.76 2.08
C VAL A 37 4.96 -0.63 2.69
N ALA A 38 6.07 -1.32 2.40
CA ALA A 38 6.29 -2.69 2.87
C ALA A 38 6.73 -2.75 4.34
N HIS A 39 7.49 -1.77 4.81
CA HIS A 39 8.13 -1.86 6.11
C HIS A 39 8.12 -0.54 6.89
N ALA A 40 8.09 -0.68 8.21
CA ALA A 40 8.39 0.40 9.15
C ALA A 40 9.58 -0.01 10.03
N ARG A 41 10.30 0.98 10.56
CA ARG A 41 11.35 0.72 11.56
C ARG A 41 10.74 0.53 12.94
N VAL A 42 10.96 -0.65 13.53
CA VAL A 42 10.48 -1.02 14.87
C VAL A 42 11.63 -1.64 15.63
N GLY A 43 12.11 -1.01 16.69
CA GLY A 43 13.25 -1.52 17.48
C GLY A 43 14.52 -1.77 16.64
N GLY A 44 14.79 -0.94 15.64
CA GLY A 44 15.93 -1.08 14.73
C GLY A 44 15.74 -2.09 13.59
N ARG A 45 14.63 -2.85 13.55
CA ARG A 45 14.32 -3.84 12.52
C ARG A 45 13.33 -3.28 11.49
N ARG A 46 13.39 -3.79 10.25
CA ARG A 46 12.34 -3.60 9.25
C ARG A 46 11.22 -4.60 9.54
N GLU A 47 10.06 -4.12 9.92
CA GLU A 47 8.89 -4.95 10.21
C GLU A 47 7.74 -4.57 9.27
N PRO A 48 6.88 -5.53 8.86
CA PRO A 48 5.72 -5.21 8.04
C PRO A 48 4.78 -4.24 8.77
N LEU A 49 4.00 -3.47 8.01
CA LEU A 49 2.92 -2.69 8.56
C LEU A 49 1.86 -3.63 9.12
N ILE A 50 1.35 -3.31 10.30
CA ILE A 50 0.31 -4.09 10.96
C ILE A 50 -0.85 -3.23 11.44
N ARG A 51 -2.03 -3.86 11.55
CA ARG A 51 -3.19 -3.31 12.23
C ARG A 51 -3.80 -4.38 13.14
N PHE A 52 -3.89 -4.09 14.43
CA PHE A 52 -4.47 -5.00 15.41
C PHE A 52 -5.98 -4.81 15.51
N GLU A 53 -6.72 -5.92 15.54
CA GLU A 53 -8.17 -5.91 15.60
C GLU A 53 -8.64 -6.51 16.94
N GLY A 54 -8.86 -5.65 17.95
CA GLY A 54 -9.21 -6.06 19.30
C GLY A 54 -10.52 -6.87 19.40
N HIS A 55 -11.46 -6.71 18.47
CA HIS A 55 -12.68 -7.50 18.41
C HIS A 55 -12.46 -8.91 17.86
N TYR A 56 -11.45 -9.10 17.01
CA TYR A 56 -10.98 -10.43 16.59
C TYR A 56 -10.25 -11.13 17.74
N PHE A 57 -9.47 -10.38 18.52
CA PHE A 57 -8.78 -10.91 19.70
C PHE A 57 -9.77 -11.35 20.77
N ASP A 58 -10.78 -10.53 21.07
CA ASP A 58 -11.84 -10.85 22.02
C ASP A 58 -12.54 -12.17 21.70
N ARG A 59 -12.89 -12.38 20.43
CA ARG A 59 -13.59 -13.60 19.97
C ARG A 59 -12.75 -14.87 20.04
N ARG A 60 -11.42 -14.73 20.03
CA ARG A 60 -10.47 -15.86 20.07
C ARG A 60 -10.05 -16.27 21.46
N LEU A 61 -10.35 -15.45 22.44
CA LEU A 61 -10.05 -15.73 23.83
C LEU A 61 -11.26 -16.30 24.53
N ASP A 62 -11.02 -17.05 25.59
CA ASP A 62 -12.02 -17.57 26.50
C ASP A 62 -11.65 -17.25 27.96
N GLY A 63 -12.59 -17.46 28.88
CA GLY A 63 -12.42 -17.40 30.34
C GLY A 63 -11.54 -16.23 30.78
N GLU A 64 -10.58 -16.53 31.65
CA GLU A 64 -9.67 -15.56 32.27
C GLU A 64 -8.79 -14.81 31.21
N GLY A 65 -8.45 -15.43 30.10
CA GLY A 65 -7.68 -14.80 29.03
C GLY A 65 -8.41 -13.60 28.45
N ARG A 66 -9.71 -13.76 28.18
CA ARG A 66 -10.58 -12.69 27.68
C ARG A 66 -10.76 -11.57 28.70
N GLU A 67 -10.98 -11.93 29.96
CA GLU A 67 -11.14 -10.94 31.02
C GLU A 67 -9.88 -10.10 31.20
N ARG A 68 -8.72 -10.73 31.27
CA ARG A 68 -7.43 -10.03 31.32
C ARG A 68 -7.21 -9.12 30.12
N ALA A 69 -7.55 -9.59 28.91
CA ALA A 69 -7.39 -8.80 27.71
C ALA A 69 -8.30 -7.57 27.68
N ARG A 70 -9.56 -7.72 28.12
CA ARG A 70 -10.53 -6.62 28.25
C ARG A 70 -10.08 -5.61 29.30
N ALA A 71 -9.68 -6.07 30.49
CA ALA A 71 -9.18 -5.23 31.57
C ALA A 71 -7.91 -4.44 31.15
N ALA A 72 -7.05 -5.05 30.28
CA ALA A 72 -5.87 -4.40 29.75
C ALA A 72 -6.15 -3.46 28.55
N GLY A 73 -7.41 -3.32 28.11
CA GLY A 73 -7.79 -2.49 26.95
C GLY A 73 -7.33 -3.06 25.61
N LEU A 74 -7.09 -4.39 25.53
CA LEU A 74 -6.61 -5.10 24.34
C LEU A 74 -7.71 -5.83 23.59
N ALA A 75 -8.84 -6.06 24.20
CA ALA A 75 -9.96 -6.79 23.64
C ALA A 75 -11.29 -6.07 23.91
N SER A 76 -12.20 -6.17 22.94
CA SER A 76 -13.57 -5.65 23.06
C SER A 76 -14.45 -6.40 22.06
N PRO A 77 -15.70 -6.73 22.38
CA PRO A 77 -16.64 -7.32 21.41
C PRO A 77 -16.97 -6.35 20.25
N SER A 78 -16.80 -5.05 20.47
CA SER A 78 -17.13 -4.01 19.47
C SER A 78 -15.95 -3.72 18.56
N ALA A 79 -16.18 -3.77 17.25
CA ALA A 79 -15.18 -3.40 16.25
C ALA A 79 -14.75 -1.92 16.41
N GLY A 80 -13.45 -1.67 16.33
CA GLY A 80 -12.90 -0.32 16.48
C GLY A 80 -12.78 0.21 17.92
N ALA A 81 -13.31 -0.47 18.93
CA ALA A 81 -13.21 -0.03 20.31
C ALA A 81 -11.78 -0.04 20.87
N VAL A 82 -10.94 -0.96 20.38
CA VAL A 82 -9.51 -0.95 20.67
C VAL A 82 -8.83 -0.10 19.59
N ALA A 83 -8.39 1.10 19.97
CA ALA A 83 -7.75 2.03 19.06
C ALA A 83 -6.36 1.51 18.60
N ASN A 84 -6.10 1.62 17.30
CA ASN A 84 -4.76 1.41 16.78
C ASN A 84 -3.93 2.69 16.95
N PRO A 85 -2.76 2.61 17.59
CA PRO A 85 -1.86 3.75 17.66
C PRO A 85 -1.45 4.26 16.28
N ALA A 86 -1.08 5.55 16.17
CA ALA A 86 -0.67 6.15 14.92
C ALA A 86 0.64 5.52 14.37
N SER A 87 1.63 5.32 15.24
CA SER A 87 2.93 4.77 14.81
C SER A 87 2.93 3.23 14.76
N GLN A 88 3.64 2.68 13.79
CA GLN A 88 3.83 1.23 13.68
C GLN A 88 4.58 0.65 14.89
N ALA A 89 5.56 1.36 15.45
CA ALA A 89 6.25 0.91 16.65
C ALA A 89 5.29 0.68 17.83
N ALA A 90 4.32 1.59 18.02
CA ALA A 90 3.31 1.45 19.07
C ALA A 90 2.30 0.33 18.75
N ARG A 91 1.98 0.07 17.47
CA ARG A 91 1.12 -1.08 17.07
C ARG A 91 1.82 -2.40 17.34
N TRP A 92 3.11 -2.50 17.08
CA TRP A 92 3.92 -3.68 17.41
C TRP A 92 4.02 -3.89 18.93
N ALA A 93 4.15 -2.81 19.71
CA ALA A 93 4.09 -2.90 21.18
C ALA A 93 2.71 -3.37 21.67
N LEU A 94 1.62 -2.90 21.03
CA LEU A 94 0.25 -3.37 21.32
C LEU A 94 0.12 -4.87 21.04
N LEU A 95 0.61 -5.34 19.88
CA LEU A 95 0.65 -6.77 19.55
C LEU A 95 1.47 -7.57 20.58
N GLY A 96 2.61 -7.05 21.02
CA GLY A 96 3.45 -7.69 22.04
C GLY A 96 2.70 -7.89 23.37
N ARG A 97 1.93 -6.88 23.79
CA ARG A 97 1.07 -6.98 24.99
C ARG A 97 -0.03 -8.03 24.83
N ALA A 98 -0.69 -8.07 23.66
CA ALA A 98 -1.69 -9.07 23.36
C ALA A 98 -1.11 -10.48 23.30
N ALA A 99 0.05 -10.65 22.68
CA ALA A 99 0.75 -11.92 22.55
C ALA A 99 1.24 -12.49 23.91
N ALA A 100 1.45 -11.63 24.91
CA ALA A 100 1.75 -12.07 26.28
C ALA A 100 0.54 -12.73 26.98
N ILE A 101 -0.69 -12.51 26.48
CA ILE A 101 -1.90 -13.18 27.00
C ILE A 101 -2.12 -14.48 26.22
N ASP A 102 -2.19 -14.39 24.89
CA ASP A 102 -2.29 -15.53 23.97
C ASP A 102 -1.64 -15.17 22.64
N THR A 103 -0.54 -15.86 22.32
CA THR A 103 0.26 -15.57 21.14
C THR A 103 -0.49 -15.88 19.84
N GLU A 104 -1.13 -17.04 19.72
CA GLU A 104 -1.81 -17.45 18.49
C GLU A 104 -3.04 -16.60 18.24
N ALA A 105 -3.85 -16.34 19.27
CA ALA A 105 -5.01 -15.47 19.19
C ALA A 105 -4.60 -14.04 18.80
N ALA A 106 -3.50 -13.51 19.36
CA ALA A 106 -3.00 -12.18 19.04
C ALA A 106 -2.55 -12.06 17.58
N TYR A 107 -1.74 -13.00 17.10
CA TYR A 107 -1.26 -12.99 15.70
C TYR A 107 -2.38 -13.24 14.69
N ALA A 108 -3.36 -14.08 15.04
CA ALA A 108 -4.57 -14.26 14.23
C ALA A 108 -5.46 -13.02 14.18
N SER A 109 -5.29 -12.06 15.09
CA SER A 109 -6.08 -10.84 15.20
C SER A 109 -5.41 -9.60 14.63
N VAL A 110 -4.43 -9.80 13.77
CA VAL A 110 -3.67 -8.72 13.09
C VAL A 110 -3.85 -8.82 11.58
N SER A 111 -3.99 -7.69 10.92
CA SER A 111 -3.80 -7.54 9.48
C SER A 111 -2.32 -7.32 9.17
N TRP A 112 -1.78 -8.05 8.19
CA TRP A 112 -0.34 -8.16 7.92
C TRP A 112 0.06 -7.59 6.57
N GLY A 113 1.08 -6.72 6.59
CA GLY A 113 1.87 -6.32 5.43
C GLY A 113 1.11 -5.57 4.33
N LEU A 114 1.66 -5.63 3.13
CA LEU A 114 1.22 -4.87 1.95
C LEU A 114 -0.26 -5.06 1.60
N GLY A 115 -0.78 -6.27 1.70
CA GLY A 115 -2.18 -6.59 1.42
C GLY A 115 -3.09 -6.54 2.65
N GLN A 116 -2.61 -6.15 3.82
CA GLN A 116 -3.37 -6.12 5.08
C GLN A 116 -4.21 -7.38 5.32
N VAL A 117 -3.64 -8.56 5.03
CA VAL A 117 -4.31 -9.85 5.16
C VAL A 117 -4.43 -10.25 6.63
N MET A 118 -5.64 -10.55 7.08
CA MET A 118 -5.88 -10.98 8.46
C MET A 118 -5.18 -12.31 8.78
N GLY A 119 -4.44 -12.34 9.88
CA GLY A 119 -3.82 -13.55 10.40
C GLY A 119 -4.79 -14.69 10.68
N ALA A 120 -6.08 -14.36 10.88
CA ALA A 120 -7.17 -15.31 11.01
C ALA A 120 -7.30 -16.31 9.86
N HIS A 121 -6.83 -15.94 8.68
CA HIS A 121 -6.91 -16.79 7.47
C HIS A 121 -5.79 -17.82 7.38
N TRP A 122 -4.92 -17.94 8.40
CA TRP A 122 -3.73 -18.77 8.36
C TRP A 122 -3.98 -20.19 7.84
N GLN A 123 -5.01 -20.85 8.36
CA GLN A 123 -5.35 -22.23 8.01
C GLN A 123 -5.81 -22.32 6.54
N ARG A 124 -6.71 -21.44 6.13
CA ARG A 124 -7.24 -21.38 4.77
C ARG A 124 -6.16 -21.07 3.73
N LEU A 125 -5.13 -20.29 4.13
CA LEU A 125 -4.02 -19.92 3.27
C LEU A 125 -2.85 -20.92 3.32
N GLY A 126 -3.04 -22.08 4.00
CA GLY A 126 -2.09 -23.18 4.02
C GLY A 126 -0.90 -22.99 4.98
N PHE A 127 -1.04 -22.16 6.02
CA PHE A 127 -0.03 -22.02 7.06
C PHE A 127 -0.32 -22.96 8.25
N ALA A 128 0.74 -23.37 8.96
CA ALA A 128 0.60 -24.23 10.12
C ALA A 128 0.04 -23.52 11.37
N SER A 129 0.15 -22.18 11.44
CA SER A 129 -0.35 -21.35 12.54
C SER A 129 -0.42 -19.88 12.12
N ALA A 130 -1.07 -19.02 12.92
CA ALA A 130 -1.06 -17.58 12.72
C ALA A 130 0.36 -16.99 12.85
N ARG A 131 1.20 -17.57 13.71
CA ARG A 131 2.62 -17.21 13.81
C ARG A 131 3.39 -17.55 12.55
N ALA A 132 3.12 -18.70 11.92
CA ALA A 132 3.76 -19.09 10.67
C ALA A 132 3.39 -18.12 9.53
N LEU A 133 2.11 -17.70 9.44
CA LEU A 133 1.66 -16.67 8.51
C LEU A 133 2.40 -15.34 8.77
N ALA A 134 2.48 -14.92 10.02
CA ALA A 134 3.18 -13.68 10.38
C ALA A 134 4.69 -13.75 10.08
N ALA A 135 5.33 -14.89 10.31
CA ALA A 135 6.73 -15.10 9.97
C ALA A 135 6.95 -14.98 8.45
N HIS A 136 6.02 -15.52 7.66
CA HIS A 136 6.03 -15.36 6.20
C HIS A 136 5.88 -13.89 5.78
N ALA A 137 4.95 -13.14 6.35
CA ALA A 137 4.81 -11.70 6.09
C ALA A 137 6.07 -10.89 6.50
N ARG A 138 6.82 -11.35 7.51
CA ARG A 138 8.06 -10.73 7.99
C ARG A 138 9.29 -11.07 7.16
N SER A 139 9.20 -11.99 6.21
CA SER A 139 10.34 -12.37 5.35
C SER A 139 10.69 -11.32 4.28
N GLY A 140 9.89 -10.26 4.13
CA GLY A 140 10.13 -9.18 3.19
C GLY A 140 8.93 -8.89 2.29
N ALA A 141 9.12 -8.06 1.27
CA ALA A 141 8.07 -7.68 0.33
C ALA A 141 7.49 -8.89 -0.42
N ASP A 142 8.32 -9.84 -0.81
CA ASP A 142 7.89 -11.08 -1.47
C ASP A 142 6.92 -11.88 -0.60
N GLY A 143 7.24 -12.08 0.69
CA GLY A 143 6.36 -12.81 1.61
C GLY A 143 5.04 -12.10 1.87
N GLN A 144 5.04 -10.77 1.93
CA GLN A 144 3.83 -9.97 2.09
C GLN A 144 2.93 -10.03 0.85
N LEU A 145 3.52 -9.96 -0.34
CA LEU A 145 2.78 -10.04 -1.60
C LEU A 145 2.33 -11.49 -1.90
N ASP A 146 3.11 -12.50 -1.54
CA ASP A 146 2.68 -13.90 -1.63
C ASP A 146 1.48 -14.17 -0.70
N LEU A 147 1.49 -13.61 0.51
CA LEU A 147 0.34 -13.68 1.42
C LEU A 147 -0.90 -13.00 0.80
N CYS A 148 -0.73 -11.83 0.18
CA CYS A 148 -1.78 -11.13 -0.54
C CYS A 148 -2.32 -11.97 -1.71
N ALA A 149 -1.44 -12.52 -2.54
CA ALA A 149 -1.80 -13.39 -3.68
C ALA A 149 -2.63 -14.60 -3.24
N ARG A 150 -2.16 -15.32 -2.21
CA ARG A 150 -2.89 -16.47 -1.64
C ARG A 150 -4.28 -16.08 -1.19
N PHE A 151 -4.42 -14.93 -0.52
CA PHE A 151 -5.71 -14.44 -0.05
C PHE A 151 -6.65 -14.10 -1.22
N LEU A 152 -6.16 -13.39 -2.23
CA LEU A 152 -6.94 -13.00 -3.40
C LEU A 152 -7.43 -14.21 -4.21
N LEU A 153 -6.57 -15.23 -4.34
CA LEU A 153 -6.92 -16.49 -5.01
C LEU A 153 -7.94 -17.29 -4.19
N ALA A 154 -7.74 -17.43 -2.88
CA ALA A 154 -8.63 -18.19 -2.00
C ALA A 154 -10.03 -17.57 -1.85
N GLU A 155 -10.18 -16.27 -2.14
CA GLU A 155 -11.44 -15.52 -2.07
C GLU A 155 -12.08 -15.26 -3.46
N ASP A 156 -11.54 -15.80 -4.55
CA ASP A 156 -11.96 -15.55 -5.94
C ASP A 156 -12.02 -14.04 -6.27
N LEU A 157 -11.03 -13.30 -5.76
CA LEU A 157 -10.94 -11.85 -5.90
C LEU A 157 -10.01 -11.43 -7.05
N ALA A 158 -9.00 -12.25 -7.33
CA ALA A 158 -8.00 -11.95 -8.35
C ALA A 158 -8.63 -11.78 -9.74
N ASP A 159 -9.52 -12.69 -10.14
CA ASP A 159 -10.17 -12.67 -11.44
C ASP A 159 -11.02 -11.40 -11.67
N ARG A 160 -11.60 -10.84 -10.60
CA ARG A 160 -12.36 -9.59 -10.71
C ARG A 160 -11.44 -8.42 -11.04
N LEU A 161 -10.26 -8.35 -10.42
CA LEU A 161 -9.29 -7.31 -10.74
C LEU A 161 -8.74 -7.49 -12.15
N VAL A 162 -8.43 -8.71 -12.57
CA VAL A 162 -8.00 -9.00 -13.95
C VAL A 162 -9.07 -8.58 -14.97
N ALA A 163 -10.33 -8.85 -14.67
CA ALA A 163 -11.47 -8.43 -15.49
C ALA A 163 -11.81 -6.93 -15.36
N LYS A 164 -11.08 -6.18 -14.51
CA LYS A 164 -11.34 -4.76 -14.17
C LYS A 164 -12.76 -4.53 -13.61
N ASP A 165 -13.35 -5.56 -12.96
CA ASP A 165 -14.60 -5.44 -12.21
C ASP A 165 -14.31 -4.85 -10.82
N PHE A 166 -13.92 -3.58 -10.78
CA PHE A 166 -13.52 -2.89 -9.54
C PHE A 166 -14.67 -2.79 -8.54
N ALA A 167 -15.91 -2.62 -9.01
CA ALA A 167 -17.09 -2.57 -8.15
C ALA A 167 -17.42 -3.93 -7.53
N GLY A 168 -17.34 -5.01 -8.31
CA GLY A 168 -17.51 -6.37 -7.83
C GLY A 168 -16.41 -6.78 -6.84
N PHE A 169 -15.16 -6.41 -7.13
CA PHE A 169 -14.05 -6.58 -6.21
C PHE A 169 -14.30 -5.84 -4.89
N ALA A 170 -14.58 -4.54 -4.94
CA ALA A 170 -14.79 -3.71 -3.76
C ALA A 170 -15.93 -4.21 -2.88
N ARG A 171 -17.04 -4.67 -3.50
CA ARG A 171 -18.17 -5.24 -2.77
C ARG A 171 -17.80 -6.50 -2.02
N ARG A 172 -17.02 -7.40 -2.62
CA ARG A 172 -16.63 -8.68 -2.00
C ARG A 172 -15.53 -8.48 -0.97
N TYR A 173 -14.56 -7.63 -1.27
CA TYR A 173 -13.40 -7.35 -0.42
C TYR A 173 -13.77 -6.53 0.82
N ASN A 174 -14.55 -5.47 0.64
CA ASN A 174 -14.84 -4.48 1.69
C ASN A 174 -16.30 -4.51 2.19
N GLY A 175 -17.10 -5.45 1.68
CA GLY A 175 -18.50 -5.64 2.06
C GLY A 175 -19.46 -4.66 1.37
N SER A 176 -20.73 -4.71 1.74
CA SER A 176 -21.83 -3.94 1.10
C SER A 176 -21.65 -2.41 1.21
N ASN A 177 -20.90 -1.94 2.20
CA ASN A 177 -20.69 -0.50 2.45
C ASN A 177 -19.46 0.10 1.73
N TYR A 178 -18.92 -0.60 0.73
CA TYR A 178 -17.71 -0.19 0.00
C TYR A 178 -17.82 1.20 -0.64
N ARG A 179 -19.04 1.59 -1.06
CA ARG A 179 -19.31 2.91 -1.69
C ARG A 179 -19.12 4.08 -0.71
N ALA A 180 -19.42 3.90 0.57
CA ALA A 180 -19.20 4.95 1.58
C ALA A 180 -17.72 5.34 1.69
N ASN A 181 -16.82 4.38 1.43
CA ASN A 181 -15.37 4.59 1.45
C ASN A 181 -14.77 4.81 0.05
N ARG A 182 -15.60 4.84 -1.01
CA ARG A 182 -15.19 4.95 -2.42
C ARG A 182 -14.09 3.94 -2.77
N TYR A 183 -14.25 2.70 -2.28
CA TYR A 183 -13.19 1.69 -2.41
C TYR A 183 -13.01 1.23 -3.86
N ASP A 184 -14.09 1.18 -4.65
CA ASP A 184 -14.10 0.91 -6.09
C ASP A 184 -13.29 1.94 -6.88
N GLU A 185 -13.47 3.22 -6.60
CA GLU A 185 -12.69 4.30 -7.24
C GLU A 185 -11.21 4.25 -6.82
N LYS A 186 -10.93 3.95 -5.54
CA LYS A 186 -9.56 3.84 -5.04
C LYS A 186 -8.80 2.69 -5.71
N ILE A 187 -9.43 1.52 -5.84
CA ILE A 187 -8.77 0.36 -6.44
C ILE A 187 -8.59 0.54 -7.95
N GLU A 188 -9.53 1.21 -8.64
CA GLU A 188 -9.39 1.57 -10.04
C GLU A 188 -8.22 2.54 -10.26
N ALA A 189 -8.13 3.60 -9.44
CA ALA A 189 -7.01 4.54 -9.50
C ALA A 189 -5.67 3.86 -9.19
N ALA A 190 -5.66 2.96 -8.19
CA ALA A 190 -4.49 2.17 -7.84
C ALA A 190 -4.08 1.20 -8.95
N TRP A 191 -5.04 0.60 -9.65
CA TRP A 191 -4.76 -0.24 -10.82
C TRP A 191 -4.05 0.56 -11.92
N ARG A 192 -4.59 1.72 -12.31
CA ARG A 192 -3.96 2.59 -13.33
C ARG A 192 -2.54 2.98 -12.93
N ARG A 193 -2.33 3.27 -11.64
CA ARG A 193 -1.02 3.58 -11.11
C ARG A 193 -0.07 2.37 -11.18
N ALA A 194 -0.53 1.18 -10.80
CA ALA A 194 0.25 -0.04 -10.88
C ALA A 194 0.69 -0.36 -12.32
N ASP A 195 -0.24 -0.26 -13.26
CA ASP A 195 -0.02 -0.43 -14.70
C ASP A 195 1.12 0.50 -15.19
N ALA A 196 1.03 1.79 -14.87
CA ALA A 196 2.05 2.77 -15.24
C ALA A 196 3.44 2.49 -14.60
N LEU A 197 3.46 2.00 -13.35
CA LEU A 197 4.71 1.65 -12.66
C LEU A 197 5.39 0.41 -13.26
N LEU A 198 4.60 -0.53 -13.75
CA LEU A 198 5.09 -1.79 -14.33
C LEU A 198 5.53 -1.61 -15.79
N ASP A 199 4.87 -0.73 -16.53
CA ASP A 199 5.24 -0.36 -17.90
C ASP A 199 6.50 0.52 -17.95
N ALA A 200 6.94 1.05 -16.81
CA ALA A 200 8.13 1.87 -16.75
C ALA A 200 9.38 1.04 -17.10
N SER A 201 9.95 1.26 -18.24
CA SER A 201 11.38 1.03 -18.42
C SER A 201 12.12 1.90 -17.40
N PRO A 202 13.17 1.40 -16.71
CA PRO A 202 13.93 2.23 -15.79
C PRO A 202 14.46 3.45 -16.57
N VAL A 203 13.89 4.63 -16.28
CA VAL A 203 14.44 5.89 -16.80
C VAL A 203 15.78 6.06 -16.12
N ALA A 204 16.84 6.15 -16.92
CA ALA A 204 18.19 6.37 -16.38
C ALA A 204 18.18 7.62 -15.48
N PRO A 205 18.87 7.60 -14.33
CA PRO A 205 18.95 8.77 -13.45
C PRO A 205 19.38 10.01 -14.25
N GLY A 206 18.56 11.07 -14.24
CA GLY A 206 18.82 12.31 -14.97
C GLY A 206 18.34 12.34 -16.44
N ALA A 207 17.69 11.30 -16.94
CA ALA A 207 17.07 11.37 -18.26
C ALA A 207 15.88 12.32 -18.26
N ALA A 208 15.76 13.12 -19.32
CA ALA A 208 14.64 14.04 -19.50
C ALA A 208 13.31 13.27 -19.67
N LEU A 209 12.26 13.68 -18.94
CA LEU A 209 10.93 13.11 -19.05
C LEU A 209 10.10 13.90 -20.04
N GLY A 210 9.43 13.23 -20.93
CA GLY A 210 8.57 13.82 -21.93
C GLY A 210 7.35 12.96 -22.23
N ARG A 211 6.55 13.40 -23.17
CA ARG A 211 5.31 12.75 -23.59
C ARG A 211 5.55 11.29 -23.97
N GLY A 212 4.73 10.40 -23.41
CA GLY A 212 4.84 8.94 -23.56
C GLY A 212 5.67 8.27 -22.47
N ALA A 213 6.45 9.02 -21.67
CA ALA A 213 7.13 8.46 -20.51
C ALA A 213 6.11 7.95 -19.47
N ARG A 214 6.48 6.89 -18.74
CA ARG A 214 5.62 6.26 -17.72
C ARG A 214 6.46 5.86 -16.51
N GLY A 215 5.80 5.67 -15.36
CA GLY A 215 6.40 5.09 -14.17
C GLY A 215 6.69 6.09 -13.05
N GLN A 216 7.51 5.65 -12.07
CA GLN A 216 7.72 6.40 -10.83
C GLN A 216 8.24 7.82 -11.06
N ALA A 217 9.20 8.00 -11.95
CA ALA A 217 9.74 9.33 -12.25
C ALA A 217 8.68 10.30 -12.81
N VAL A 218 7.69 9.79 -13.55
CA VAL A 218 6.56 10.59 -14.03
C VAL A 218 5.59 10.89 -12.88
N PHE A 219 5.36 9.96 -11.98
CA PHE A 219 4.58 10.22 -10.75
C PHE A 219 5.19 11.35 -9.93
N ASP A 220 6.51 11.25 -9.66
CA ASP A 220 7.23 12.23 -8.85
C ASP A 220 7.16 13.63 -9.49
N LEU A 221 7.28 13.70 -10.81
CA LEU A 221 7.11 14.92 -11.60
C LEU A 221 5.67 15.46 -11.47
N GLN A 222 4.66 14.61 -11.64
CA GLN A 222 3.25 15.01 -11.55
C GLN A 222 2.89 15.51 -10.14
N GLU A 223 3.41 14.86 -9.10
CA GLU A 223 3.23 15.32 -7.71
C GLU A 223 3.88 16.68 -7.48
N ALA A 224 5.13 16.86 -7.93
CA ALA A 224 5.82 18.14 -7.80
C ALA A 224 5.08 19.27 -8.53
N LEU A 225 4.50 19.00 -9.70
CA LEU A 225 3.68 19.94 -10.44
C LEU A 225 2.35 20.25 -9.71
N ALA A 226 1.70 19.24 -9.12
CA ALA A 226 0.47 19.43 -8.34
C ALA A 226 0.74 20.25 -7.06
N GLU A 227 1.83 19.98 -6.34
CA GLU A 227 2.30 20.78 -5.20
C GLU A 227 2.64 22.23 -5.59
N ALA A 228 3.17 22.43 -6.81
CA ALA A 228 3.41 23.74 -7.38
C ALA A 228 2.13 24.46 -7.84
N GLY A 229 0.94 23.87 -7.61
CA GLY A 229 -0.37 24.45 -7.86
C GLY A 229 -0.89 24.25 -9.28
N HIS A 230 -0.38 23.26 -10.02
CA HIS A 230 -0.91 22.89 -11.33
C HIS A 230 -1.94 21.75 -11.18
N GLY A 231 -3.15 21.95 -11.70
CA GLY A 231 -4.21 20.93 -11.71
C GLY A 231 -3.93 19.86 -12.79
N LEU A 232 -3.58 18.63 -12.38
CA LEU A 232 -3.40 17.51 -13.28
C LEU A 232 -3.69 16.19 -12.56
N SER A 233 -3.88 15.11 -13.32
CA SER A 233 -3.96 13.76 -12.77
C SER A 233 -2.56 13.24 -12.45
N VAL A 234 -2.38 12.67 -11.26
CA VAL A 234 -1.15 12.00 -10.84
C VAL A 234 -1.35 10.49 -11.06
N ASP A 235 -1.03 10.01 -12.26
CA ASP A 235 -1.29 8.64 -12.71
C ASP A 235 -0.04 7.89 -13.21
N GLY A 236 1.13 8.58 -13.22
CA GLY A 236 2.39 8.03 -13.70
C GLY A 236 2.47 7.90 -15.22
N VAL A 237 1.56 8.52 -15.97
CA VAL A 237 1.59 8.57 -17.43
C VAL A 237 1.79 10.00 -17.91
N PHE A 238 2.90 10.26 -18.59
CA PHE A 238 3.19 11.59 -19.15
C PHE A 238 2.33 11.82 -20.40
N GLY A 239 1.09 12.26 -20.16
CA GLY A 239 0.11 12.59 -21.18
C GLY A 239 0.08 14.09 -21.50
N HIS A 240 -0.94 14.51 -22.26
CA HIS A 240 -1.18 15.92 -22.61
C HIS A 240 -1.35 16.82 -21.38
N GLY A 241 -2.04 16.32 -20.31
CA GLY A 241 -2.27 17.06 -19.07
C GLY A 241 -0.95 17.36 -18.35
N THR A 242 -0.06 16.37 -18.27
CA THR A 242 1.27 16.53 -17.67
C THR A 242 2.13 17.49 -18.48
N GLU A 243 2.12 17.37 -19.83
CA GLU A 243 2.85 18.28 -20.70
C GLU A 243 2.39 19.73 -20.55
N ALA A 244 1.07 19.97 -20.52
CA ALA A 244 0.50 21.29 -20.36
C ALA A 244 0.86 21.91 -18.99
N ALA A 245 0.74 21.14 -17.91
CA ALA A 245 1.11 21.57 -16.57
C ALA A 245 2.61 21.90 -16.47
N LEU A 246 3.46 21.08 -17.11
CA LEU A 246 4.90 21.30 -17.13
C LEU A 246 5.29 22.56 -17.88
N ARG A 247 4.70 22.81 -19.06
CA ARG A 247 4.91 24.06 -19.83
C ARG A 247 4.51 25.29 -19.00
N ALA A 248 3.34 25.27 -18.36
CA ALA A 248 2.90 26.35 -17.52
C ALA A 248 3.82 26.57 -16.29
N PHE A 249 4.38 25.49 -15.71
CA PHE A 249 5.39 25.59 -14.66
C PHE A 249 6.68 26.26 -15.18
N GLN A 250 7.19 25.79 -16.32
CA GLN A 250 8.40 26.34 -16.96
C GLN A 250 8.28 27.81 -17.24
N GLU A 251 7.15 28.26 -17.83
CA GLU A 251 6.85 29.68 -18.06
C GLU A 251 6.89 30.49 -16.78
N ARG A 252 6.20 30.02 -15.73
CA ARG A 252 6.19 30.74 -14.43
C ARG A 252 7.56 30.83 -13.76
N ARG A 253 8.46 29.91 -14.06
CA ARG A 253 9.83 29.89 -13.54
C ARG A 253 10.85 30.55 -14.48
N GLY A 254 10.41 31.13 -15.60
CA GLY A 254 11.30 31.74 -16.58
C GLY A 254 12.17 30.74 -17.34
N LEU A 255 11.76 29.49 -17.38
CA LEU A 255 12.41 28.43 -18.18
C LEU A 255 11.76 28.36 -19.57
N ALA A 256 12.49 27.80 -20.54
CA ALA A 256 11.93 27.53 -21.88
C ALA A 256 10.75 26.55 -21.74
N PRO A 257 9.54 26.86 -22.26
CA PRO A 257 8.36 26.01 -22.11
C PRO A 257 8.40 24.81 -23.08
N SER A 258 9.43 23.99 -22.95
CA SER A 258 9.67 22.84 -23.84
C SER A 258 8.63 21.72 -23.65
N GLY A 259 8.01 21.62 -22.48
CA GLY A 259 7.17 20.47 -22.11
C GLY A 259 7.99 19.20 -21.84
N ILE A 260 9.30 19.33 -21.66
CA ILE A 260 10.23 18.26 -21.31
C ILE A 260 10.81 18.59 -19.93
N ALA A 261 10.71 17.68 -18.97
CA ALA A 261 11.33 17.82 -17.66
C ALA A 261 12.81 17.42 -17.78
N ASP A 262 13.64 18.38 -18.14
CA ASP A 262 15.10 18.27 -18.15
C ASP A 262 15.68 18.53 -16.75
N ALA A 263 17.00 18.44 -16.62
CA ALA A 263 17.70 18.64 -15.36
C ALA A 263 17.44 20.02 -14.75
N ALA A 264 17.33 21.07 -15.58
CA ALA A 264 17.05 22.43 -15.12
C ALA A 264 15.62 22.55 -14.56
N THR A 265 14.66 21.94 -15.21
CA THR A 265 13.26 21.90 -14.80
C THR A 265 13.08 21.10 -13.50
N LEU A 266 13.73 19.94 -13.38
CA LEU A 266 13.67 19.11 -12.17
C LEU A 266 14.31 19.85 -10.98
N ALA A 267 15.47 20.48 -11.16
CA ALA A 267 16.08 21.30 -10.11
C ALA A 267 15.20 22.47 -9.66
N ALA A 268 14.46 23.11 -10.57
CA ALA A 268 13.54 24.20 -10.26
C ALA A 268 12.30 23.71 -9.48
N LEU A 269 11.86 22.45 -9.70
CA LEU A 269 10.79 21.80 -8.92
C LEU A 269 11.26 21.48 -7.48
N ASP A 270 12.46 20.92 -7.33
CA ASP A 270 13.04 20.57 -6.03
C ASP A 270 13.32 21.81 -5.17
N GLY A 271 13.82 22.90 -5.78
CA GLY A 271 14.05 24.17 -5.09
C GLY A 271 12.78 24.83 -4.54
N GLY A 272 11.62 24.55 -5.13
CA GLY A 272 10.32 25.00 -4.62
C GLY A 272 9.85 24.25 -3.36
N ARG A 273 10.26 23.00 -3.19
CA ARG A 273 9.96 22.19 -2.00
C ARG A 273 10.76 22.61 -0.75
N ALA A 274 11.97 23.10 -0.93
CA ALA A 274 12.83 23.54 0.18
C ALA A 274 12.40 24.88 0.79
N GLY A 275 11.58 25.68 0.09
CA GLY A 275 11.16 27.03 0.52
C GLY A 275 9.81 27.10 1.27
N SER A 276 9.08 25.99 1.43
CA SER A 276 7.75 25.99 2.08
C SER A 276 7.75 25.49 3.54
N CYS A 277 8.91 25.24 4.14
CA CYS A 277 9.10 24.92 5.56
C CYS A 277 9.79 26.12 6.28
N GLY A 278 9.12 27.28 6.30
CA GLY A 278 9.52 28.44 7.06
C GLY A 278 8.33 29.01 7.80
#